data_8ab196c76b0f30386aa4668358effd95
#
_entry.id   8ab196c76b0f30386aa4668358effd95
#
_cell.length_a   1.000
_cell.length_b   1.000
_cell.length_c   1.000
_cell.angle_alpha   90.00
_cell.angle_beta   90.00
_cell.angle_gamma   90.00
#
_symmetry.space_group_name_H-M   'P 1'
#
loop_
_entity.id
_entity.type
_entity.pdbx_description
1 polymer ?
#
loop_
_entity_poly.entity_id
_entity_poly.type
_entity_poly.pdbx_seq_one_letter_code
_entity_poly.pdbx_strand_id
1 'polypeptide(L)'
;MITPTRLSYGVLIATIALAGLLHLGVPLLVLLFSYFALRQLYFLTKRKWLALILFGVVVAGITAAAVYFARTAILALPDVADTSIPSASAWAQKRQIELPFTDFESLRQAVVETLGQEAQYLRNVANFAKSAAAAIVFSILGIVAAGSLFYKTGLDPYRGTHRLKNNLYSICCDQVSTRFRDFYRSFATVMGAQITISLINTALTGIFLVAVRLPHAPLIIAVTFVCGLVPIVGNLISNTIIVFIALTVSLKLAIVALVFLILIHKLEYLLNSKIIGDRIRNPVWLTLIALILGERLMGIPGLILAPVVLNYLRVEMLTVEVPAREKVESLNR
;
A
#
# COMPACT_ATOMS: atom_id res chain seq x y z
N MET A 1 -2.99 -27.86 28.69
CA MET A 1 -4.00 -28.01 27.60
C MET A 1 -3.94 -26.79 26.70
N ILE A 2 -3.80 -26.97 25.38
CA ILE A 2 -3.83 -25.88 24.42
C ILE A 2 -5.32 -25.51 24.24
N THR A 3 -5.68 -24.29 24.61
CA THR A 3 -7.05 -23.79 24.37
C THR A 3 -7.22 -23.43 22.89
N PRO A 4 -8.41 -23.61 22.29
CA PRO A 4 -8.67 -23.27 20.88
C PRO A 4 -8.29 -21.81 20.53
N THR A 5 -8.47 -20.91 21.51
CA THR A 5 -8.08 -19.49 21.39
C THR A 5 -6.56 -19.31 21.22
N ARG A 6 -5.74 -20.01 22.02
CA ARG A 6 -4.28 -19.95 21.90
C ARG A 6 -3.81 -20.52 20.54
N LEU A 7 -4.47 -21.58 20.07
CA LEU A 7 -4.17 -22.16 18.76
C LEU A 7 -4.50 -21.19 17.64
N SER A 8 -5.63 -20.47 17.69
CA SER A 8 -6.01 -19.49 16.67
C SER A 8 -5.04 -18.31 16.58
N TYR A 9 -4.53 -17.82 17.72
CA TYR A 9 -3.46 -16.81 17.74
C TYR A 9 -2.16 -17.37 17.16
N GLY A 10 -1.80 -18.60 17.51
CA GLY A 10 -0.64 -19.27 16.94
C GLY A 10 -0.71 -19.39 15.41
N VAL A 11 -1.87 -19.79 14.88
CA VAL A 11 -2.13 -19.86 13.42
C VAL A 11 -2.02 -18.47 12.79
N LEU A 12 -2.60 -17.43 13.37
CA LEU A 12 -2.52 -16.07 12.84
C LEU A 12 -1.07 -15.55 12.82
N ILE A 13 -0.36 -15.68 13.94
CA ILE A 13 1.05 -15.27 14.04
C ILE A 13 1.91 -16.05 13.04
N ALA A 14 1.72 -17.38 12.97
CA ALA A 14 2.44 -18.22 12.01
C ALA A 14 2.14 -17.81 10.55
N THR A 15 0.88 -17.48 10.23
CA THR A 15 0.49 -17.02 8.89
C THR A 15 1.18 -15.70 8.53
N ILE A 16 1.18 -14.72 9.44
CA ILE A 16 1.85 -13.42 9.22
C ILE A 16 3.37 -13.61 9.11
N ALA A 17 3.97 -14.42 9.99
CA ALA A 17 5.40 -14.71 9.96
C ALA A 17 5.81 -15.44 8.67
N LEU A 18 5.06 -16.46 8.25
CA LEU A 18 5.31 -17.16 6.98
C LEU A 18 5.11 -16.25 5.78
N ALA A 19 4.09 -15.39 5.79
CA ALA A 19 3.88 -14.41 4.72
C ALA A 19 5.07 -13.44 4.61
N GLY A 20 5.66 -13.03 5.75
CA GLY A 20 6.89 -12.23 5.77
C GLY A 20 8.11 -13.00 5.26
N LEU A 21 8.39 -14.17 5.85
CA LEU A 21 9.56 -14.99 5.52
C LEU A 21 9.56 -15.49 4.06
N LEU A 22 8.40 -15.81 3.52
CA LEU A 22 8.23 -16.29 2.15
C LEU A 22 7.96 -15.16 1.14
N HIS A 23 8.07 -13.90 1.56
CA HIS A 23 7.79 -12.71 0.73
C HIS A 23 6.39 -12.74 0.06
N LEU A 24 5.37 -13.29 0.75
CA LEU A 24 4.01 -13.39 0.27
C LEU A 24 3.17 -12.10 0.53
N GLY A 25 3.82 -10.98 0.74
CA GLY A 25 3.16 -9.69 0.97
C GLY A 25 2.24 -9.27 -0.18
N VAL A 26 2.67 -9.48 -1.43
CA VAL A 26 1.87 -9.14 -2.63
C VAL A 26 0.57 -9.95 -2.68
N PRO A 27 0.56 -11.29 -2.63
CA PRO A 27 -0.70 -12.04 -2.66
C PRO A 27 -1.61 -11.73 -1.47
N LEU A 28 -1.06 -11.46 -0.30
CA LEU A 28 -1.84 -11.07 0.87
C LEU A 28 -2.55 -9.72 0.67
N LEU A 29 -1.82 -8.71 0.17
CA LEU A 29 -2.41 -7.42 -0.17
C LEU A 29 -3.48 -7.54 -1.25
N VAL A 30 -3.19 -8.25 -2.33
CA VAL A 30 -4.15 -8.45 -3.43
C VAL A 30 -5.40 -9.15 -2.93
N LEU A 31 -5.26 -10.18 -2.08
CA LEU A 31 -6.39 -10.85 -1.43
C LEU A 31 -7.24 -9.87 -0.62
N LEU A 32 -6.61 -9.07 0.23
CA LEU A 32 -7.31 -8.14 1.11
C LEU A 32 -8.01 -7.03 0.33
N PHE A 33 -7.34 -6.39 -0.65
CA PHE A 33 -7.95 -5.37 -1.50
C PHE A 33 -9.06 -5.94 -2.38
N SER A 34 -8.87 -7.13 -2.95
CA SER A 34 -9.89 -7.81 -3.77
C SER A 34 -11.13 -8.14 -2.94
N TYR A 35 -10.92 -8.66 -1.73
CA TYR A 35 -12.03 -8.96 -0.82
C TYR A 35 -12.74 -7.67 -0.35
N PHE A 36 -11.98 -6.59 -0.12
CA PHE A 36 -12.53 -5.27 0.21
C PHE A 36 -13.39 -4.74 -0.94
N ALA A 37 -12.89 -4.76 -2.17
CA ALA A 37 -13.62 -4.32 -3.36
C ALA A 37 -14.90 -5.14 -3.57
N LEU A 38 -14.82 -6.48 -3.47
CA LEU A 38 -15.98 -7.37 -3.56
C LEU A 38 -17.04 -7.05 -2.51
N ARG A 39 -16.66 -6.75 -1.27
CA ARG A 39 -17.60 -6.37 -0.22
C ARG A 39 -18.26 -5.02 -0.50
N GLN A 40 -17.51 -4.04 -0.99
CA GLN A 40 -18.07 -2.73 -1.37
C GLN A 40 -19.06 -2.88 -2.53
N LEU A 41 -18.69 -3.63 -3.57
CA LEU A 41 -19.58 -3.90 -4.70
C LEU A 41 -20.82 -4.69 -4.30
N TYR A 42 -20.68 -5.63 -3.38
CA TYR A 42 -21.83 -6.35 -2.84
C TYR A 42 -22.74 -5.45 -2.01
N PHE A 43 -22.19 -4.51 -1.26
CA PHE A 43 -22.98 -3.53 -0.51
C PHE A 43 -23.85 -2.69 -1.45
N LEU A 44 -23.34 -2.32 -2.63
CA LEU A 44 -24.05 -1.56 -3.66
C LEU A 44 -25.10 -2.41 -4.40
N THR A 45 -24.73 -3.63 -4.81
CA THR A 45 -25.55 -4.46 -5.71
C THR A 45 -26.49 -5.39 -4.99
N LYS A 46 -26.21 -5.74 -3.72
CA LYS A 46 -26.92 -6.74 -2.91
C LYS A 46 -26.97 -8.15 -3.53
N ARG A 47 -26.29 -8.38 -4.67
CA ARG A 47 -26.26 -9.66 -5.41
C ARG A 47 -24.83 -10.11 -5.59
N LYS A 48 -24.47 -11.29 -5.06
CA LYS A 48 -23.09 -11.83 -5.10
C LYS A 48 -22.55 -11.99 -6.52
N TRP A 49 -23.34 -12.55 -7.43
CA TRP A 49 -22.91 -12.76 -8.81
C TRP A 49 -22.62 -11.44 -9.56
N LEU A 50 -23.46 -10.41 -9.33
CA LEU A 50 -23.27 -9.09 -9.93
C LEU A 50 -22.03 -8.40 -9.36
N ALA A 51 -21.78 -8.54 -8.06
CA ALA A 51 -20.55 -8.03 -7.43
C ALA A 51 -19.29 -8.68 -8.02
N LEU A 52 -19.34 -9.99 -8.33
CA LEU A 52 -18.22 -10.70 -8.98
C LEU A 52 -17.98 -10.23 -10.42
N ILE A 53 -19.04 -10.03 -11.21
CA ILE A 53 -18.90 -9.50 -12.59
C ILE A 53 -18.32 -8.08 -12.56
N LEU A 54 -18.90 -7.19 -11.73
CA LEU A 54 -18.39 -5.82 -11.60
C LEU A 54 -16.96 -5.79 -11.09
N PHE A 55 -16.59 -6.67 -10.18
CA PHE A 55 -15.22 -6.82 -9.72
C PHE A 55 -14.29 -7.22 -10.87
N GLY A 56 -14.69 -8.16 -11.73
CA GLY A 56 -13.94 -8.53 -12.93
C GLY A 56 -13.73 -7.33 -13.86
N VAL A 57 -14.76 -6.51 -14.08
CA VAL A 57 -14.67 -5.27 -14.87
C VAL A 57 -13.70 -4.26 -14.22
N VAL A 58 -13.78 -4.10 -12.90
CA VAL A 58 -12.87 -3.20 -12.16
C VAL A 58 -11.42 -3.68 -12.28
N VAL A 59 -11.15 -4.98 -12.10
CA VAL A 59 -9.81 -5.56 -12.25
C VAL A 59 -9.29 -5.35 -13.67
N ALA A 60 -10.11 -5.63 -14.69
CA ALA A 60 -9.74 -5.41 -16.09
C ALA A 60 -9.44 -3.92 -16.36
N GLY A 61 -10.26 -3.01 -15.84
CA GLY A 61 -10.05 -1.56 -15.95
C GLY A 61 -8.76 -1.08 -15.28
N ILE A 62 -8.48 -1.56 -14.07
CA ILE A 62 -7.24 -1.24 -13.34
C ILE A 62 -6.02 -1.78 -14.12
N THR A 63 -6.10 -3.01 -14.64
CA THR A 63 -5.01 -3.61 -15.44
C THR A 63 -4.78 -2.81 -16.73
N ALA A 64 -5.83 -2.45 -17.47
CA ALA A 64 -5.73 -1.64 -18.67
C ALA A 64 -5.13 -0.26 -18.37
N ALA A 65 -5.58 0.39 -17.30
CA ALA A 65 -5.04 1.67 -16.85
C ALA A 65 -3.56 1.55 -16.47
N ALA A 66 -3.18 0.51 -15.71
CA ALA A 66 -1.79 0.27 -15.34
C ALA A 66 -0.88 0.09 -16.56
N VAL A 67 -1.31 -0.70 -17.56
CA VAL A 67 -0.59 -0.88 -18.83
C VAL A 67 -0.47 0.43 -19.60
N TYR A 68 -1.59 1.18 -19.71
CA TYR A 68 -1.60 2.48 -20.38
C TYR A 68 -0.62 3.47 -19.73
N PHE A 69 -0.68 3.64 -18.41
CA PHE A 69 0.20 4.55 -17.69
C PHE A 69 1.66 4.08 -17.69
N ALA A 70 1.93 2.78 -17.56
CA ALA A 70 3.28 2.24 -17.68
C ALA A 70 3.89 2.54 -19.06
N ARG A 71 3.12 2.29 -20.12
CA ARG A 71 3.55 2.64 -21.49
C ARG A 71 3.79 4.14 -21.64
N THR A 72 2.87 4.97 -21.15
CA THR A 72 3.00 6.44 -21.22
C THR A 72 4.22 6.93 -20.46
N ALA A 73 4.48 6.36 -19.27
CA ALA A 73 5.65 6.70 -18.46
C ALA A 73 6.96 6.36 -19.20
N ILE A 74 7.05 5.16 -19.76
CA ILE A 74 8.24 4.71 -20.50
C ILE A 74 8.48 5.62 -21.74
N LEU A 75 7.43 5.98 -22.47
CA LEU A 75 7.53 6.84 -23.66
C LEU A 75 7.82 8.30 -23.30
N ALA A 76 7.40 8.78 -22.13
CA ALA A 76 7.67 10.14 -21.67
C ALA A 76 9.08 10.30 -21.03
N LEU A 77 9.73 9.19 -20.66
CA LEU A 77 11.01 9.22 -19.97
C LEU A 77 12.10 9.99 -20.73
N PRO A 78 12.31 9.78 -22.06
CA PRO A 78 13.28 10.54 -22.83
C PRO A 78 12.97 12.04 -22.84
N ASP A 79 11.73 12.44 -23.14
CA ASP A 79 11.32 13.84 -23.21
C ASP A 79 11.51 14.57 -21.86
N VAL A 80 11.16 13.90 -20.76
CA VAL A 80 11.37 14.44 -19.41
C VAL A 80 12.87 14.56 -19.13
N ALA A 81 13.66 13.57 -19.50
CA ALA A 81 15.10 13.59 -19.28
C ALA A 81 15.78 14.68 -20.10
N ASP A 82 15.47 14.78 -21.41
CA ASP A 82 16.04 15.77 -22.32
C ASP A 82 15.71 17.23 -21.94
N THR A 83 14.57 17.43 -21.25
CA THR A 83 14.18 18.76 -20.75
C THR A 83 14.77 19.03 -19.35
N SER A 84 14.79 18.02 -18.50
CA SER A 84 15.12 18.16 -17.08
C SER A 84 16.62 18.21 -16.81
N ILE A 85 17.40 17.37 -17.52
CA ILE A 85 18.83 17.23 -17.28
C ILE A 85 19.59 18.52 -17.66
N PRO A 86 19.38 19.14 -18.84
CA PRO A 86 20.04 20.40 -19.16
C PRO A 86 19.65 21.54 -18.22
N SER A 87 18.38 21.58 -17.78
CA SER A 87 17.90 22.59 -16.82
C SER A 87 18.56 22.44 -15.45
N ALA A 88 18.68 21.18 -14.98
CA ALA A 88 19.35 20.87 -13.71
C ALA A 88 20.85 21.12 -13.79
N SER A 89 21.52 20.74 -14.88
CA SER A 89 22.95 20.96 -15.10
C SER A 89 23.30 22.46 -15.19
N ALA A 90 22.51 23.24 -15.92
CA ALA A 90 22.68 24.70 -15.99
C ALA A 90 22.49 25.39 -14.62
N TRP A 91 21.55 24.90 -13.82
CA TRP A 91 21.36 25.39 -12.44
C TRP A 91 22.53 25.02 -11.52
N ALA A 92 23.07 23.81 -11.64
CA ALA A 92 24.20 23.32 -10.87
C ALA A 92 25.49 24.06 -11.24
N GLN A 93 25.75 24.25 -12.54
CA GLN A 93 26.90 24.99 -13.04
C GLN A 93 26.93 26.43 -12.52
N LYS A 94 25.78 27.12 -12.49
CA LYS A 94 25.69 28.46 -11.89
C LYS A 94 26.09 28.53 -10.42
N ARG A 95 26.08 27.38 -9.73
CA ARG A 95 26.45 27.24 -8.30
C ARG A 95 27.77 26.52 -8.07
N GLN A 96 28.54 26.28 -9.15
CA GLN A 96 29.82 25.57 -9.11
C GLN A 96 29.69 24.12 -8.57
N ILE A 97 28.52 23.49 -8.82
CA ILE A 97 28.28 22.07 -8.50
C ILE A 97 28.52 21.30 -9.80
N GLU A 98 29.53 20.45 -9.82
CA GLU A 98 29.77 19.55 -10.94
C GLU A 98 28.84 18.36 -10.84
N LEU A 99 27.99 18.15 -11.88
CA LEU A 99 27.18 16.95 -12.01
C LEU A 99 27.91 15.96 -12.95
N PRO A 100 27.82 14.66 -12.67
CA PRO A 100 28.49 13.63 -13.49
C PRO A 100 27.80 13.41 -14.85
N PHE A 101 26.76 14.19 -15.18
CA PHE A 101 25.99 14.07 -16.42
C PHE A 101 25.53 15.46 -16.86
N THR A 102 25.47 15.66 -18.18
CA THR A 102 25.00 16.91 -18.82
C THR A 102 23.77 16.73 -19.67
N ASP A 103 23.50 15.49 -20.14
CA ASP A 103 22.38 15.10 -20.99
C ASP A 103 21.91 13.68 -20.64
N PHE A 104 20.84 13.22 -21.30
CA PHE A 104 20.27 11.89 -21.03
C PHE A 104 21.22 10.77 -21.41
N GLU A 105 22.01 10.93 -22.46
CA GLU A 105 22.94 9.89 -22.92
C GLU A 105 24.12 9.76 -21.95
N SER A 106 24.66 10.88 -21.44
CA SER A 106 25.71 10.87 -20.41
C SER A 106 25.19 10.34 -19.08
N LEU A 107 23.93 10.64 -18.69
CA LEU A 107 23.29 10.01 -17.52
C LEU A 107 23.13 8.51 -17.72
N ARG A 108 22.66 8.09 -18.90
CA ARG A 108 22.53 6.67 -19.25
C ARG A 108 23.88 5.95 -19.20
N GLN A 109 24.93 6.56 -19.77
CA GLN A 109 26.28 6.03 -19.73
C GLN A 109 26.81 5.94 -18.29
N ALA A 110 26.66 6.99 -17.48
CA ALA A 110 27.04 7.00 -16.08
C ALA A 110 26.30 5.92 -15.27
N VAL A 111 25.02 5.71 -15.52
CA VAL A 111 24.21 4.62 -14.91
C VAL A 111 24.70 3.26 -15.40
N VAL A 112 24.94 3.07 -16.70
CA VAL A 112 25.43 1.80 -17.26
C VAL A 112 26.85 1.49 -16.74
N GLU A 113 27.70 2.48 -16.64
CA GLU A 113 29.07 2.35 -16.11
C GLU A 113 29.07 2.04 -14.60
N THR A 114 28.17 2.70 -13.84
CA THR A 114 27.97 2.44 -12.40
C THR A 114 27.36 1.06 -12.15
N LEU A 115 26.48 0.56 -13.03
CA LEU A 115 25.85 -0.77 -12.94
C LEU A 115 26.79 -1.89 -13.42
N GLY A 116 27.94 -1.55 -13.97
CA GLY A 116 29.03 -2.46 -14.37
C GLY A 116 28.58 -3.64 -15.24
N GLN A 117 29.28 -3.81 -16.36
CA GLN A 117 29.27 -4.95 -17.31
C GLN A 117 27.88 -5.44 -17.79
N GLU A 118 27.73 -5.58 -19.10
CA GLU A 118 26.52 -6.06 -19.79
C GLU A 118 25.87 -7.32 -19.17
N ALA A 119 26.69 -8.24 -18.64
CA ALA A 119 26.22 -9.45 -17.98
C ALA A 119 25.42 -9.17 -16.68
N GLN A 120 25.80 -8.15 -15.92
CA GLN A 120 25.08 -7.73 -14.71
C GLN A 120 23.75 -7.07 -15.05
N TYR A 121 23.71 -6.25 -16.11
CA TYR A 121 22.48 -5.63 -16.59
C TYR A 121 21.47 -6.67 -17.07
N LEU A 122 21.89 -7.64 -17.92
CA LEU A 122 21.06 -8.74 -18.37
C LEU A 122 20.52 -9.57 -17.21
N ARG A 123 21.36 -9.85 -16.21
CA ARG A 123 20.93 -10.55 -14.99
C ARG A 123 19.89 -9.74 -14.20
N ASN A 124 20.08 -8.44 -14.06
CA ASN A 124 19.14 -7.57 -13.37
C ASN A 124 17.79 -7.49 -14.10
N VAL A 125 17.80 -7.37 -15.44
CA VAL A 125 16.57 -7.41 -16.27
C VAL A 125 15.88 -8.77 -16.14
N ALA A 126 16.60 -9.88 -16.19
CA ALA A 126 16.04 -11.22 -16.02
C ALA A 126 15.45 -11.40 -14.61
N ASN A 127 16.11 -10.94 -13.57
CA ASN A 127 15.60 -10.97 -12.20
C ASN A 127 14.35 -10.11 -12.03
N PHE A 128 14.31 -8.92 -12.64
CA PHE A 128 13.13 -8.06 -12.64
C PHE A 128 11.96 -8.73 -13.36
N ALA A 129 12.18 -9.30 -14.55
CA ALA A 129 11.16 -10.02 -15.31
C ALA A 129 10.61 -11.24 -14.52
N LYS A 130 11.49 -12.00 -13.87
CA LYS A 130 11.11 -13.12 -12.99
C LYS A 130 10.26 -12.64 -11.82
N SER A 131 10.66 -11.56 -11.15
CA SER A 131 9.92 -11.00 -10.01
C SER A 131 8.57 -10.44 -10.44
N ALA A 132 8.48 -9.78 -11.60
CA ALA A 132 7.23 -9.29 -12.16
C ALA A 132 6.28 -10.45 -12.53
N ALA A 133 6.79 -11.50 -13.18
CA ALA A 133 6.01 -12.70 -13.49
C ALA A 133 5.47 -13.38 -12.21
N ALA A 134 6.31 -13.54 -11.20
CA ALA A 134 5.89 -14.08 -9.91
C ALA A 134 4.81 -13.21 -9.25
N ALA A 135 4.95 -11.88 -9.27
CA ALA A 135 3.96 -10.96 -8.74
C ALA A 135 2.61 -11.07 -9.45
N ILE A 136 2.59 -11.27 -10.77
CA ILE A 136 1.37 -11.50 -11.56
C ILE A 136 0.70 -12.81 -11.12
N VAL A 137 1.44 -13.91 -11.06
CA VAL A 137 0.91 -15.21 -10.63
C VAL A 137 0.34 -15.12 -9.21
N PHE A 138 1.07 -14.52 -8.29
CA PHE A 138 0.62 -14.33 -6.92
C PHE A 138 -0.59 -13.40 -6.81
N SER A 139 -0.70 -12.40 -7.69
CA SER A 139 -1.88 -11.54 -7.76
C SER A 139 -3.12 -12.31 -8.21
N ILE A 140 -2.99 -13.17 -9.21
CA ILE A 140 -4.07 -14.04 -9.66
C ILE A 140 -4.53 -14.97 -8.54
N LEU A 141 -3.58 -15.59 -7.82
CA LEU A 141 -3.90 -16.45 -6.67
C LEU A 141 -4.63 -15.66 -5.56
N GLY A 142 -4.19 -14.44 -5.28
CA GLY A 142 -4.84 -13.56 -4.31
C GLY A 142 -6.28 -13.21 -4.71
N ILE A 143 -6.53 -12.91 -5.98
CA ILE A 143 -7.87 -12.61 -6.54
C ILE A 143 -8.78 -13.85 -6.43
N VAL A 144 -8.30 -15.02 -6.83
CA VAL A 144 -9.07 -16.26 -6.76
C VAL A 144 -9.40 -16.63 -5.32
N ALA A 145 -8.43 -16.49 -4.41
CA ALA A 145 -8.65 -16.73 -2.99
C ALA A 145 -9.68 -15.76 -2.39
N ALA A 146 -9.63 -14.47 -2.74
CA ALA A 146 -10.60 -13.47 -2.32
C ALA A 146 -12.01 -13.79 -2.82
N GLY A 147 -12.16 -14.17 -4.10
CA GLY A 147 -13.43 -14.61 -4.68
C GLY A 147 -14.01 -15.87 -3.98
N SER A 148 -13.14 -16.84 -3.68
CA SER A 148 -13.53 -18.04 -2.94
C SER A 148 -14.01 -17.72 -1.52
N LEU A 149 -13.28 -16.89 -0.78
CA LEU A 149 -13.67 -16.43 0.56
C LEU A 149 -14.96 -15.61 0.55
N PHE A 150 -15.16 -14.79 -0.48
CA PHE A 150 -16.38 -14.01 -0.64
C PHE A 150 -17.60 -14.88 -0.92
N TYR A 151 -17.46 -15.93 -1.70
CA TYR A 151 -18.56 -16.82 -2.07
C TYR A 151 -18.94 -17.78 -0.95
N LYS A 152 -17.95 -18.37 -0.26
CA LYS A 152 -18.12 -19.30 0.85
C LYS A 152 -18.30 -18.58 2.18
N THR A 153 -19.24 -19.06 3.00
CA THR A 153 -19.60 -18.42 4.28
C THR A 153 -18.83 -18.92 5.49
N GLY A 154 -17.91 -19.89 5.34
CA GLY A 154 -17.13 -20.43 6.46
C GLY A 154 -15.92 -21.26 6.01
N LEU A 155 -14.97 -21.46 6.93
CA LEU A 155 -13.78 -22.29 6.70
C LEU A 155 -14.04 -23.80 6.88
N ASP A 156 -15.18 -24.15 7.49
CA ASP A 156 -15.64 -25.56 7.64
C ASP A 156 -16.97 -25.75 6.90
N PRO A 157 -16.93 -26.03 5.57
CA PRO A 157 -18.13 -26.23 4.77
C PRO A 157 -18.86 -27.56 5.07
N TYR A 158 -18.20 -28.49 5.74
CA TYR A 158 -18.71 -29.84 6.04
C TYR A 158 -19.10 -30.04 7.50
N ARG A 159 -19.26 -28.95 8.27
CA ARG A 159 -19.58 -29.00 9.72
C ARG A 159 -20.78 -29.89 10.04
N GLY A 160 -21.80 -29.91 9.17
CA GLY A 160 -22.99 -30.75 9.36
C GLY A 160 -22.80 -32.26 9.19
N THR A 161 -21.70 -32.67 8.56
CA THR A 161 -21.38 -34.07 8.26
C THR A 161 -20.39 -34.70 9.25
N HIS A 162 -19.80 -33.90 10.14
CA HIS A 162 -18.88 -34.39 11.13
C HIS A 162 -19.58 -35.23 12.20
N ARG A 163 -18.95 -36.34 12.60
CA ARG A 163 -19.45 -37.25 13.63
C ARG A 163 -19.69 -36.53 14.96
N LEU A 164 -18.84 -35.57 15.29
CA LEU A 164 -18.96 -34.71 16.47
C LEU A 164 -19.18 -33.26 16.00
N LYS A 165 -20.33 -32.67 16.36
CA LYS A 165 -20.66 -31.27 15.97
C LYS A 165 -19.70 -30.23 16.55
N ASN A 166 -19.16 -30.47 17.75
CA ASN A 166 -18.19 -29.60 18.45
C ASN A 166 -16.81 -30.27 18.52
N ASN A 167 -16.24 -30.63 17.38
CA ASN A 167 -14.89 -31.16 17.32
C ASN A 167 -13.85 -30.01 17.30
N LEU A 168 -12.61 -30.33 17.64
CA LEU A 168 -11.51 -29.35 17.71
C LEU A 168 -11.30 -28.60 16.39
N TYR A 169 -11.43 -29.29 15.25
CA TYR A 169 -11.27 -28.70 13.93
C TYR A 169 -12.30 -27.61 13.67
N SER A 170 -13.59 -27.89 13.89
CA SER A 170 -14.66 -26.91 13.67
C SER A 170 -14.52 -25.68 14.58
N ILE A 171 -14.13 -25.88 15.85
CA ILE A 171 -13.90 -24.80 16.80
C ILE A 171 -12.69 -23.95 16.35
N CYS A 172 -11.59 -24.59 15.90
CA CYS A 172 -10.43 -23.86 15.38
C CYS A 172 -10.78 -23.07 14.11
N CYS A 173 -11.54 -23.65 13.18
CA CYS A 173 -12.01 -22.96 11.96
C CYS A 173 -12.85 -21.72 12.32
N ASP A 174 -13.74 -21.78 13.30
CA ASP A 174 -14.54 -20.66 13.79
C ASP A 174 -13.63 -19.55 14.36
N GLN A 175 -12.68 -19.95 15.22
CA GLN A 175 -11.73 -19.02 15.84
C GLN A 175 -10.84 -18.32 14.78
N VAL A 176 -10.27 -19.07 13.85
CA VAL A 176 -9.45 -18.51 12.75
C VAL A 176 -10.29 -17.59 11.87
N SER A 177 -11.52 -18.00 11.55
CA SER A 177 -12.46 -17.18 10.78
C SER A 177 -12.79 -15.87 11.48
N THR A 178 -12.95 -15.89 12.80
CA THR A 178 -13.18 -14.69 13.60
C THR A 178 -11.97 -13.77 13.56
N ARG A 179 -10.73 -14.29 13.78
CA ARG A 179 -9.49 -13.51 13.70
C ARG A 179 -9.27 -12.89 12.32
N PHE A 180 -9.51 -13.66 11.25
CA PHE A 180 -9.44 -13.12 9.90
C PHE A 180 -10.46 -11.99 9.68
N ARG A 181 -11.67 -12.12 10.19
CA ARG A 181 -12.72 -11.09 10.09
C ARG A 181 -12.31 -9.81 10.82
N ASP A 182 -11.72 -9.92 12.01
CA ASP A 182 -11.30 -8.78 12.82
C ASP A 182 -10.07 -8.09 12.21
N PHE A 183 -9.12 -8.87 11.68
CA PHE A 183 -8.01 -8.36 10.88
C PHE A 183 -8.51 -7.63 9.62
N TYR A 184 -9.44 -8.24 8.88
CA TYR A 184 -10.05 -7.60 7.72
C TYR A 184 -10.80 -6.31 8.07
N ARG A 185 -11.49 -6.25 9.20
CA ARG A 185 -12.14 -5.01 9.69
C ARG A 185 -11.12 -3.91 9.93
N SER A 186 -10.00 -4.24 10.55
CA SER A 186 -8.87 -3.31 10.73
C SER A 186 -8.31 -2.85 9.39
N PHE A 187 -8.12 -3.78 8.43
CA PHE A 187 -7.71 -3.46 7.08
C PHE A 187 -8.71 -2.51 6.39
N ALA A 188 -9.99 -2.83 6.41
CA ALA A 188 -11.05 -2.02 5.78
C ALA A 188 -11.13 -0.61 6.38
N THR A 189 -10.93 -0.48 7.69
CA THR A 189 -10.94 0.82 8.37
C THR A 189 -9.72 1.67 7.96
N VAL A 190 -8.52 1.10 8.05
CA VAL A 190 -7.26 1.82 7.74
C VAL A 190 -7.17 2.14 6.25
N MET A 191 -7.35 1.13 5.41
CA MET A 191 -7.20 1.31 3.95
C MET A 191 -8.36 2.06 3.33
N GLY A 192 -9.57 1.92 3.87
CA GLY A 192 -10.71 2.73 3.44
C GLY A 192 -10.47 4.22 3.69
N ALA A 193 -9.94 4.59 4.85
CA ALA A 193 -9.52 5.96 5.14
C ALA A 193 -8.40 6.41 4.20
N GLN A 194 -7.37 5.59 4.02
CA GLN A 194 -6.21 5.91 3.16
C GLN A 194 -6.61 6.13 1.71
N ILE A 195 -7.48 5.28 1.15
CA ILE A 195 -8.02 5.44 -0.21
C ILE A 195 -8.80 6.76 -0.33
N THR A 196 -9.64 7.08 0.65
CA THR A 196 -10.42 8.32 0.65
C THR A 196 -9.50 9.55 0.68
N ILE A 197 -8.50 9.56 1.54
CA ILE A 197 -7.52 10.65 1.65
C ILE A 197 -6.71 10.76 0.37
N SER A 198 -6.23 9.65 -0.18
CA SER A 198 -5.51 9.61 -1.46
C SER A 198 -6.35 10.16 -2.61
N LEU A 199 -7.64 9.83 -2.69
CA LEU A 199 -8.54 10.36 -3.72
C LEU A 199 -8.72 11.87 -3.61
N ILE A 200 -8.94 12.40 -2.40
CA ILE A 200 -9.08 13.84 -2.16
C ILE A 200 -7.78 14.56 -2.53
N ASN A 201 -6.65 14.04 -2.05
CA ASN A 201 -5.33 14.60 -2.32
C ASN A 201 -5.01 14.61 -3.81
N THR A 202 -5.28 13.49 -4.51
CA THR A 202 -5.10 13.36 -5.96
C THR A 202 -6.01 14.31 -6.75
N ALA A 203 -7.27 14.48 -6.32
CA ALA A 203 -8.19 15.41 -6.98
C ALA A 203 -7.71 16.86 -6.86
N LEU A 204 -7.32 17.29 -5.66
CA LEU A 204 -6.79 18.65 -5.42
C LEU A 204 -5.48 18.87 -6.16
N THR A 205 -4.57 17.91 -6.13
CA THR A 205 -3.31 17.95 -6.89
C THR A 205 -3.57 17.99 -8.39
N GLY A 206 -4.53 17.21 -8.89
CA GLY A 206 -4.93 17.21 -10.29
C GLY A 206 -5.46 18.57 -10.75
N ILE A 207 -6.31 19.22 -9.95
CA ILE A 207 -6.80 20.59 -10.23
C ILE A 207 -5.62 21.56 -10.32
N PHE A 208 -4.69 21.47 -9.37
CA PHE A 208 -3.49 22.34 -9.39
C PHE A 208 -2.64 22.10 -10.64
N LEU A 209 -2.31 20.84 -10.97
CA LEU A 209 -1.47 20.50 -12.12
C LEU A 209 -2.07 20.96 -13.44
N VAL A 210 -3.40 20.86 -13.61
CA VAL A 210 -4.12 21.34 -14.78
C VAL A 210 -4.13 22.87 -14.82
N ALA A 211 -4.37 23.54 -13.69
CA ALA A 211 -4.39 25.01 -13.61
C ALA A 211 -3.04 25.64 -13.98
N VAL A 212 -1.94 25.01 -13.54
CA VAL A 212 -0.58 25.49 -13.87
C VAL A 212 -0.04 24.94 -15.20
N ARG A 213 -0.84 24.12 -15.89
CA ARG A 213 -0.48 23.47 -17.17
C ARG A 213 0.84 22.71 -17.10
N LEU A 214 1.04 21.96 -16.02
CA LEU A 214 2.26 21.17 -15.87
C LEU A 214 2.32 20.07 -16.95
N PRO A 215 3.48 19.85 -17.60
CA PRO A 215 3.61 18.75 -18.58
C PRO A 215 3.36 17.40 -17.90
N HIS A 216 2.87 16.43 -18.67
CA HIS A 216 2.58 15.07 -18.19
C HIS A 216 1.60 14.98 -16.98
N ALA A 217 0.74 15.99 -16.78
CA ALA A 217 -0.21 16.04 -15.67
C ALA A 217 -1.02 14.75 -15.45
N PRO A 218 -1.58 14.06 -16.47
CA PRO A 218 -2.31 12.80 -16.27
C PRO A 218 -1.46 11.69 -15.65
N LEU A 219 -0.19 11.58 -16.05
CA LEU A 219 0.73 10.61 -15.50
C LEU A 219 1.05 10.93 -14.03
N ILE A 220 1.32 12.20 -13.73
CA ILE A 220 1.63 12.66 -12.36
C ILE A 220 0.43 12.44 -11.45
N ILE A 221 -0.80 12.68 -11.91
CA ILE A 221 -2.03 12.42 -11.17
C ILE A 221 -2.14 10.92 -10.83
N ALA A 222 -1.90 10.03 -11.80
CA ALA A 222 -1.94 8.60 -11.57
C ALA A 222 -0.87 8.15 -10.55
N VAL A 223 0.36 8.65 -10.70
CA VAL A 223 1.45 8.37 -9.74
C VAL A 223 1.11 8.90 -8.33
N THR A 224 0.54 10.09 -8.23
CA THR A 224 0.12 10.68 -6.95
C THR A 224 -0.93 9.80 -6.25
N PHE A 225 -1.90 9.27 -6.99
CA PHE A 225 -2.90 8.36 -6.44
C PHE A 225 -2.28 7.07 -5.90
N VAL A 226 -1.45 6.41 -6.70
CA VAL A 226 -0.81 5.15 -6.33
C VAL A 226 0.14 5.34 -5.14
N CYS A 227 0.96 6.38 -5.19
CA CYS A 227 1.84 6.75 -4.08
C CYS A 227 1.04 7.07 -2.82
N GLY A 228 -0.10 7.77 -2.94
CA GLY A 228 -0.97 8.12 -1.82
C GLY A 228 -1.56 6.92 -1.07
N LEU A 229 -1.52 5.71 -1.65
CA LEU A 229 -1.91 4.47 -0.95
C LEU A 229 -0.83 3.97 0.03
N VAL A 230 0.42 4.42 -0.13
CA VAL A 230 1.53 4.09 0.76
C VAL A 230 1.69 5.18 1.81
N PRO A 231 1.40 4.91 3.09
CA PRO A 231 1.44 5.94 4.13
C PRO A 231 2.81 6.60 4.24
N ILE A 232 2.85 7.91 4.40
CA ILE A 232 4.04 8.75 4.61
C ILE A 232 5.00 8.75 3.42
N VAL A 233 5.56 7.59 3.05
CA VAL A 233 6.57 7.43 1.99
C VAL A 233 6.03 7.83 0.63
N GLY A 234 4.78 7.47 0.34
CA GLY A 234 4.15 7.75 -0.95
C GLY A 234 4.03 9.25 -1.24
N ASN A 235 3.59 10.04 -0.26
CA ASN A 235 3.48 11.49 -0.41
C ASN A 235 4.84 12.16 -0.61
N LEU A 236 5.90 11.65 0.05
CA LEU A 236 7.25 12.17 -0.16
C LEU A 236 7.69 11.95 -1.61
N ILE A 237 7.46 10.76 -2.15
CA ILE A 237 7.82 10.40 -3.55
C ILE A 237 7.04 11.28 -4.54
N SER A 238 5.70 11.32 -4.44
CA SER A 238 4.87 12.09 -5.37
C SER A 238 5.16 13.59 -5.32
N ASN A 239 5.35 14.14 -4.14
CA ASN A 239 5.68 15.55 -3.96
C ASN A 239 7.05 15.91 -4.55
N THR A 240 8.04 15.03 -4.37
CA THR A 240 9.37 15.21 -4.98
C THR A 240 9.28 15.23 -6.49
N ILE A 241 8.51 14.30 -7.09
CA ILE A 241 8.30 14.25 -8.54
C ILE A 241 7.64 15.55 -9.05
N ILE A 242 6.59 16.04 -8.38
CA ILE A 242 5.87 17.25 -8.76
C ILE A 242 6.80 18.47 -8.72
N VAL A 243 7.54 18.65 -7.63
CA VAL A 243 8.48 19.77 -7.49
C VAL A 243 9.59 19.69 -8.53
N PHE A 244 10.13 18.50 -8.76
CA PHE A 244 11.18 18.30 -9.76
C PHE A 244 10.70 18.65 -11.17
N ILE A 245 9.52 18.16 -11.60
CA ILE A 245 8.96 18.50 -12.91
C ILE A 245 8.60 19.99 -12.98
N ALA A 246 8.08 20.60 -11.92
CA ALA A 246 7.83 22.02 -11.89
C ALA A 246 9.13 22.85 -12.03
N LEU A 247 10.24 22.38 -11.46
CA LEU A 247 11.56 23.01 -11.56
C LEU A 247 12.10 23.01 -12.99
N THR A 248 11.80 21.98 -13.77
CA THR A 248 12.20 21.91 -15.20
C THR A 248 11.51 22.99 -16.05
N VAL A 249 10.30 23.41 -15.63
CA VAL A 249 9.57 24.49 -16.31
C VAL A 249 10.07 25.86 -15.85
N SER A 250 10.10 26.12 -14.54
CA SER A 250 10.68 27.32 -13.96
C SER A 250 10.85 27.22 -12.46
N LEU A 251 11.85 27.94 -11.90
CA LEU A 251 12.03 28.06 -10.44
C LEU A 251 10.80 28.65 -9.77
N LYS A 252 10.14 29.64 -10.40
CA LYS A 252 8.92 30.24 -9.88
C LYS A 252 7.80 29.21 -9.71
N LEU A 253 7.61 28.35 -10.71
CA LEU A 253 6.61 27.28 -10.67
C LEU A 253 6.94 26.22 -9.61
N ALA A 254 8.21 25.85 -9.45
CA ALA A 254 8.65 24.93 -8.41
C ALA A 254 8.34 25.48 -7.00
N ILE A 255 8.56 26.78 -6.76
CA ILE A 255 8.21 27.42 -5.48
C ILE A 255 6.69 27.39 -5.26
N VAL A 256 5.89 27.71 -6.29
CA VAL A 256 4.43 27.66 -6.21
C VAL A 256 3.95 26.25 -5.93
N ALA A 257 4.51 25.24 -6.61
CA ALA A 257 4.21 23.81 -6.35
C ALA A 257 4.57 23.42 -4.92
N LEU A 258 5.74 23.80 -4.43
CA LEU A 258 6.17 23.50 -3.07
C LEU A 258 5.22 24.12 -2.03
N VAL A 259 4.82 25.38 -2.18
CA VAL A 259 3.86 26.04 -1.29
C VAL A 259 2.51 25.32 -1.33
N PHE A 260 2.02 25.00 -2.52
CA PHE A 260 0.78 24.22 -2.68
C PHE A 260 0.85 22.86 -1.96
N LEU A 261 1.94 22.12 -2.13
CA LEU A 261 2.13 20.80 -1.50
C LEU A 261 2.22 20.89 0.03
N ILE A 262 2.83 21.94 0.57
CA ILE A 262 2.82 22.20 2.03
C ILE A 262 1.38 22.43 2.52
N LEU A 263 0.56 23.17 1.78
CA LEU A 263 -0.84 23.41 2.13
C LEU A 263 -1.65 22.11 2.06
N ILE A 264 -1.45 21.30 1.01
CA ILE A 264 -2.10 19.98 0.87
C ILE A 264 -1.69 19.05 2.01
N HIS A 265 -0.41 19.02 2.38
CA HIS A 265 0.05 18.19 3.49
C HIS A 265 -0.59 18.58 4.83
N LYS A 266 -0.76 19.88 5.09
CA LYS A 266 -1.51 20.36 6.26
C LYS A 266 -2.98 19.96 6.21
N LEU A 267 -3.62 20.06 5.03
CA LEU A 267 -4.99 19.63 4.83
C LEU A 267 -5.13 18.12 5.04
N GLU A 268 -4.22 17.33 4.53
CA GLU A 268 -4.15 15.89 4.74
C GLU A 268 -4.09 15.54 6.23
N TYR A 269 -3.29 16.25 7.01
CA TYR A 269 -3.24 16.08 8.46
C TYR A 269 -4.60 16.34 9.13
N LEU A 270 -5.33 17.39 8.69
CA LEU A 270 -6.69 17.69 9.17
C LEU A 270 -7.70 16.63 8.72
N LEU A 271 -7.60 16.13 7.48
CA LEU A 271 -8.44 15.06 6.97
C LEU A 271 -8.20 13.75 7.72
N ASN A 272 -6.95 13.39 7.97
CA ASN A 272 -6.59 12.24 8.80
C ASN A 272 -7.22 12.34 10.19
N SER A 273 -7.16 13.49 10.82
CA SER A 273 -7.78 13.73 12.12
C SER A 273 -9.30 13.57 12.07
N LYS A 274 -9.97 14.04 11.01
CA LYS A 274 -11.43 13.95 10.87
C LYS A 274 -11.94 12.59 10.38
N ILE A 275 -11.26 11.96 9.42
CA ILE A 275 -11.70 10.71 8.77
C ILE A 275 -11.36 9.51 9.65
N ILE A 276 -10.17 9.51 10.21
CA ILE A 276 -9.68 8.44 11.07
C ILE A 276 -10.17 8.67 12.51
N GLY A 277 -10.29 9.93 12.93
CA GLY A 277 -10.82 10.34 14.23
C GLY A 277 -10.14 9.64 15.40
N ASP A 278 -10.90 9.43 16.48
CA ASP A 278 -10.43 8.73 17.66
C ASP A 278 -10.19 7.23 17.45
N ARG A 279 -10.52 6.69 16.29
CA ARG A 279 -10.49 5.24 16.01
C ARG A 279 -9.08 4.68 15.84
N ILE A 280 -8.12 5.47 15.35
CA ILE A 280 -6.72 5.02 15.14
C ILE A 280 -5.76 6.01 15.82
N ARG A 281 -5.79 6.04 17.16
CA ARG A 281 -4.82 6.83 17.95
C ARG A 281 -3.57 5.99 18.26
N ASN A 282 -2.76 5.70 17.25
CA ASN A 282 -1.44 5.14 17.49
C ASN A 282 -0.42 6.28 17.62
N PRO A 283 0.50 6.23 18.57
CA PRO A 283 1.61 7.19 18.65
C PRO A 283 2.41 7.18 17.35
N VAL A 284 2.84 8.36 16.87
CA VAL A 284 3.57 8.51 15.62
C VAL A 284 4.84 7.66 15.60
N TRP A 285 5.60 7.66 16.70
CA TRP A 285 6.83 6.85 16.81
C TRP A 285 6.57 5.35 16.65
N LEU A 286 5.45 4.83 17.18
CA LEU A 286 5.09 3.42 17.04
C LEU A 286 4.70 3.08 15.60
N THR A 287 4.03 4.00 14.92
CA THR A 287 3.71 3.87 13.49
C THR A 287 4.98 3.85 12.64
N LEU A 288 5.97 4.70 12.94
CA LEU A 288 7.25 4.72 12.23
C LEU A 288 8.03 3.41 12.43
N ILE A 289 8.09 2.89 13.65
CA ILE A 289 8.71 1.59 13.92
C ILE A 289 7.99 0.48 13.15
N ALA A 290 6.65 0.47 13.16
CA ALA A 290 5.87 -0.52 12.42
C ALA A 290 6.13 -0.44 10.91
N LEU A 291 6.27 0.76 10.33
CA LEU A 291 6.61 0.95 8.92
C LEU A 291 7.99 0.38 8.59
N ILE A 292 9.01 0.65 9.41
CA ILE A 292 10.37 0.11 9.21
C ILE A 292 10.35 -1.42 9.28
N LEU A 293 9.68 -1.99 10.29
CA LEU A 293 9.56 -3.45 10.43
C LEU A 293 8.79 -4.07 9.27
N GLY A 294 7.69 -3.43 8.85
CA GLY A 294 6.88 -3.88 7.72
C GLY A 294 7.66 -3.88 6.42
N GLU A 295 8.41 -2.81 6.15
CA GLU A 295 9.27 -2.71 4.98
C GLU A 295 10.32 -3.83 4.96
N ARG A 296 11.01 -4.05 6.06
CA ARG A 296 12.03 -5.10 6.17
C ARG A 296 11.48 -6.50 6.00
N LEU A 297 10.25 -6.76 6.45
CA LEU A 297 9.63 -8.08 6.35
C LEU A 297 9.04 -8.37 4.97
N MET A 298 8.39 -7.38 4.35
CA MET A 298 7.57 -7.61 3.15
C MET A 298 7.77 -6.55 2.05
N GLY A 299 8.71 -5.60 2.20
CA GLY A 299 8.89 -4.48 1.27
C GLY A 299 7.68 -3.53 1.24
N ILE A 300 7.31 -3.04 0.04
CA ILE A 300 6.16 -2.13 -0.15
C ILE A 300 4.85 -2.69 0.41
N PRO A 301 4.48 -3.97 0.22
CA PRO A 301 3.33 -4.56 0.90
C PRO A 301 3.36 -4.41 2.42
N GLY A 302 4.53 -4.55 3.02
CA GLY A 302 4.71 -4.38 4.45
C GLY A 302 4.50 -2.95 4.93
N LEU A 303 4.92 -1.93 4.16
CA LEU A 303 4.62 -0.53 4.44
C LEU A 303 3.10 -0.27 4.49
N ILE A 304 2.34 -0.87 3.58
CA ILE A 304 0.88 -0.71 3.53
C ILE A 304 0.20 -1.46 4.69
N LEU A 305 0.68 -2.66 5.02
CA LEU A 305 0.08 -3.50 6.06
C LEU A 305 0.48 -3.08 7.49
N ALA A 306 1.60 -2.39 7.67
CA ALA A 306 2.09 -2.00 8.99
C ALA A 306 1.06 -1.25 9.86
N PRO A 307 0.40 -0.18 9.39
CA PRO A 307 -0.63 0.50 10.16
C PRO A 307 -1.89 -0.36 10.37
N VAL A 308 -2.17 -1.30 9.46
CA VAL A 308 -3.28 -2.26 9.61
C VAL A 308 -3.02 -3.24 10.75
N VAL A 309 -1.82 -3.84 10.77
CA VAL A 309 -1.39 -4.76 11.83
C VAL A 309 -1.40 -4.05 13.18
N LEU A 310 -0.87 -2.82 13.22
CA LEU A 310 -0.84 -2.02 14.43
C LEU A 310 -2.25 -1.72 14.96
N ASN A 311 -3.17 -1.34 14.08
CA ASN A 311 -4.57 -1.13 14.43
C ASN A 311 -5.25 -2.42 14.91
N TYR A 312 -5.00 -3.54 14.23
CA TYR A 312 -5.53 -4.84 14.61
C TYR A 312 -5.06 -5.24 16.01
N LEU A 313 -3.74 -5.15 16.29
CA LEU A 313 -3.18 -5.49 17.58
C LEU A 313 -3.79 -4.62 18.70
N ARG A 314 -3.95 -3.33 18.43
CA ARG A 314 -4.58 -2.43 19.41
C ARG A 314 -6.04 -2.82 19.70
N VAL A 315 -6.84 -3.01 18.64
CA VAL A 315 -8.27 -3.40 18.79
C VAL A 315 -8.36 -4.72 19.55
N GLU A 316 -7.52 -5.68 19.22
CA GLU A 316 -7.49 -6.99 19.87
C GLU A 316 -7.13 -6.87 21.36
N MET A 317 -6.10 -6.09 21.69
CA MET A 317 -5.71 -5.89 23.11
C MET A 317 -6.80 -5.19 23.93
N LEU A 318 -7.60 -4.32 23.31
CA LEU A 318 -8.72 -3.65 23.99
C LEU A 318 -9.90 -4.58 24.27
N THR A 319 -9.96 -5.76 23.65
CA THR A 319 -11.01 -6.78 23.91
C THR A 319 -10.62 -7.78 25.00
N VAL A 320 -9.37 -7.75 25.46
CA VAL A 320 -8.87 -8.66 26.52
C VAL A 320 -9.04 -8.01 27.87
N GLU A 321 -9.93 -8.56 28.71
CA GLU A 321 -10.03 -8.18 30.12
C GLU A 321 -8.81 -8.67 30.89
N VAL A 322 -8.12 -7.74 31.54
CA VAL A 322 -7.07 -8.06 32.51
C VAL A 322 -7.67 -7.90 33.91
N PRO A 323 -7.61 -8.94 34.80
CA PRO A 323 -8.08 -8.81 36.16
C PRO A 323 -7.41 -7.58 36.77
N ALA A 324 -8.20 -6.72 37.41
CA ALA A 324 -7.67 -5.58 38.15
C ALA A 324 -6.60 -6.10 39.15
N ARG A 325 -5.39 -5.54 39.11
CA ARG A 325 -4.43 -5.75 40.18
C ARG A 325 -5.14 -5.35 41.45
N GLU A 326 -5.52 -6.32 42.28
CA GLU A 326 -5.90 -6.04 43.67
C GLU A 326 -4.80 -5.15 44.24
N LYS A 327 -5.19 -3.98 44.71
CA LYS A 327 -4.28 -3.05 45.34
C LYS A 327 -3.58 -3.81 46.49
N VAL A 328 -2.30 -4.10 46.32
CA VAL A 328 -1.38 -4.54 47.36
C VAL A 328 -1.15 -3.37 48.36
N GLU A 329 -2.19 -2.60 48.66
CA GLU A 329 -2.18 -1.49 49.61
C GLU A 329 -2.68 -1.89 50.98
N SER A 330 -3.15 -3.13 51.18
CA SER A 330 -3.63 -3.60 52.48
C SER A 330 -2.59 -4.38 53.32
N LEU A 331 -1.35 -4.52 52.86
CA LEU A 331 -0.29 -5.27 53.57
C LEU A 331 0.76 -4.37 54.23
N ASN A 332 0.58 -3.05 54.27
CA ASN A 332 1.46 -2.10 54.96
C ASN A 332 0.67 -1.19 55.92
N ARG A 333 -0.32 -1.74 56.63
CA ARG A 333 -0.88 -1.13 57.84
C ARG A 333 -0.78 -2.08 59.03
#